data_ae8a7779a831be3e62b22235fe86449f
#
_entry.id   ae8a7779a831be3e62b22235fe86449f
#
_cell.length_a   1.000
_cell.length_b   1.000
_cell.length_c   1.000
_cell.angle_alpha   90.00
_cell.angle_beta   90.00
_cell.angle_gamma   90.00
#
_symmetry.space_group_name_H-M   'P 1'
#
loop_
_entity.id
_entity.type
_entity.pdbx_description
1 polymer ?
#
loop_
_entity_poly.entity_id
_entity_poly.type
_entity_poly.pdbx_seq_one_letter_code
_entity_poly.pdbx_strand_id
1 'polypeptide(L)' 'MAEAHKINDGLYVVPLGDGKVQLRTLIREDEYEEEWKCKNLSRQDAYKLMLFLRNEVLCLC' A
#
# COMPACT_ATOMS: atom_id res chain seq x y z
N MET A 1 13.95 8.49 -7.48
CA MET A 1 13.55 7.08 -7.47
C MET A 1 12.47 6.84 -6.44
N ALA A 2 11.52 6.03 -6.79
CA ALA A 2 10.44 5.69 -5.87
C ALA A 2 10.93 4.65 -4.87
N GLU A 3 10.78 4.94 -3.60
CA GLU A 3 11.17 4.01 -2.54
C GLU A 3 9.93 3.39 -1.92
N ALA A 4 10.01 2.11 -1.57
CA ALA A 4 8.92 1.44 -0.89
C ALA A 4 8.81 1.95 0.54
N HIS A 5 7.60 2.32 0.92
CA HIS A 5 7.31 2.74 2.30
C HIS A 5 6.79 1.54 3.08
N LYS A 6 7.52 1.14 4.09
CA LYS A 6 7.11 0.04 4.95
C LYS A 6 6.04 0.52 5.92
N ILE A 7 4.86 -0.08 5.84
CA ILE A 7 3.78 0.17 6.80
C ILE A 7 3.93 -0.79 7.98
N ASN A 8 4.15 -2.06 7.68
CA ASN A 8 4.49 -3.08 8.67
C ASN A 8 5.23 -4.20 7.96
N ASP A 9 5.55 -5.28 8.66
CA ASP A 9 6.34 -6.37 8.11
C ASP A 9 5.67 -7.07 6.92
N GLY A 10 4.37 -6.94 6.81
CA GLY A 10 3.63 -7.57 5.72
C GLY A 10 2.99 -6.62 4.73
N LEU A 11 3.27 -5.31 4.83
CA LEU A 11 2.63 -4.34 3.96
C LEU A 11 3.58 -3.22 3.60
N TYR A 12 3.76 -3.02 2.30
CA TYR A 12 4.55 -1.93 1.75
C TYR A 12 3.72 -1.14 0.75
N VAL A 13 3.99 0.15 0.65
CA VAL A 13 3.38 1.03 -0.35
C VAL A 13 4.50 1.59 -1.22
N VAL A 14 4.36 1.42 -2.52
CA VAL A 14 5.37 1.87 -3.48
C VAL A 14 4.75 2.91 -4.41
N PRO A 15 5.27 4.14 -4.42
CA PRO A 15 4.78 5.13 -5.38
C PRO A 15 5.26 4.77 -6.79
N LEU A 16 4.33 4.82 -7.74
CA LEU A 16 4.61 4.48 -9.13
C LEU A 16 4.75 5.71 -10.02
N GLY A 17 4.57 6.89 -9.47
CA GLY A 17 4.54 8.12 -10.26
C GLY A 17 3.13 8.44 -10.73
N ASP A 18 2.92 9.69 -11.18
CA ASP A 18 1.63 10.17 -11.68
C ASP A 18 0.46 9.98 -10.70
N GLY A 19 0.77 9.93 -9.41
CA GLY A 19 -0.25 9.72 -8.39
C GLY A 19 -0.68 8.28 -8.21
N LYS A 20 -0.08 7.34 -8.93
CA LYS A 20 -0.37 5.92 -8.80
C LYS A 20 0.47 5.30 -7.70
N VAL A 21 -0.07 4.29 -7.04
CA VAL A 21 0.66 3.57 -5.99
C VAL A 21 0.46 2.07 -6.16
N GLN A 22 1.42 1.32 -5.65
CA GLN A 22 1.34 -0.13 -5.62
C GLN A 22 1.34 -0.58 -4.17
N LEU A 23 0.39 -1.43 -3.82
CA LEU A 23 0.35 -2.06 -2.50
C LEU A 23 1.00 -3.43 -2.61
N ARG A 24 1.97 -3.71 -1.75
CA ARG A 24 2.62 -5.02 -1.66
C ARG A 24 2.26 -5.64 -0.34
N THR A 25 1.60 -6.78 -0.39
CA THR A 25 1.17 -7.49 0.82
C THR A 25 1.82 -8.86 0.87
N LEU A 26 2.30 -9.23 2.05
CA LEU A 26 2.86 -10.56 2.28
C LEU A 26 1.72 -11.52 2.51
N ILE A 27 1.60 -12.53 1.64
CA ILE A 27 0.54 -13.53 1.73
C ILE A 27 1.02 -14.73 2.52
N ARG A 28 2.26 -15.14 2.28
CA ARG A 28 2.80 -16.34 2.87
C ARG A 28 4.30 -16.16 3.12
N GLU A 29 4.74 -16.57 4.28
CA GLU A 29 6.14 -16.55 4.64
C GLU A 29 6.56 -17.93 5.11
N ASP A 30 7.54 -18.51 4.41
CA ASP A 30 8.12 -19.79 4.70
C ASP A 30 9.59 -19.62 5.06
N GLU A 31 10.24 -20.67 5.58
CA GLU A 31 11.67 -20.61 5.87
C GLU A 31 12.53 -20.26 4.65
N TYR A 32 12.06 -20.65 3.48
CA TYR A 32 12.84 -20.50 2.25
C TYR A 32 12.22 -19.58 1.22
N GLU A 33 10.94 -19.26 1.36
CA GLU A 33 10.24 -18.46 0.36
C GLU A 33 9.26 -17.49 1.00
N GLU A 34 9.10 -16.35 0.34
CA GLU A 34 8.08 -15.37 0.68
C GLU A 34 7.19 -15.18 -0.54
N GLU A 35 5.89 -15.16 -0.34
CA GLU A 35 4.97 -14.88 -1.41
C GLU A 35 4.32 -13.53 -1.18
N TRP A 36 4.49 -12.64 -2.13
CA TRP A 36 3.95 -11.28 -2.07
C TRP A 36 2.90 -11.09 -3.14
N LYS A 37 1.85 -10.40 -2.78
CA LYS A 37 0.83 -9.99 -3.73
C LYS A 37 0.92 -8.48 -3.93
N CYS A 38 0.98 -8.07 -5.18
CA CYS A 38 1.05 -6.66 -5.53
C CYS A 38 -0.25 -6.24 -6.19
N LYS A 39 -0.76 -5.09 -5.79
CA LYS A 39 -1.94 -4.52 -6.40
C LYS A 39 -1.68 -3.07 -6.74
N ASN A 40 -1.87 -2.72 -7.99
CA ASN A 40 -1.69 -1.35 -8.44
C ASN A 40 -2.99 -0.59 -8.26
N LEU A 41 -2.89 0.58 -7.68
CA LEU A 41 -4.02 1.49 -7.55
C LEU A 41 -3.83 2.65 -8.51
N SER A 42 -4.90 2.99 -9.22
CA SER A 42 -4.89 4.18 -10.04
C SER A 42 -4.86 5.42 -9.14
N ARG A 43 -4.56 6.57 -9.75
CA ARG A 43 -4.57 7.83 -9.04
C ARG A 43 -5.91 8.07 -8.34
N GLN A 44 -7.00 7.76 -9.02
CA GLN A 44 -8.34 7.94 -8.49
C GLN A 44 -8.61 7.01 -7.32
N ASP A 45 -8.21 5.74 -7.44
CA ASP A 45 -8.39 4.77 -6.37
C ASP A 45 -7.54 5.11 -5.15
N ALA A 46 -6.32 5.58 -5.38
CA ALA A 46 -5.45 6.01 -4.30
C ALA A 46 -6.04 7.20 -3.56
N TYR A 47 -6.65 8.11 -4.30
CA TYR A 47 -7.31 9.27 -3.71
C TYR A 47 -8.51 8.85 -2.86
N LYS A 48 -9.30 7.91 -3.35
CA LYS A 48 -10.45 7.39 -2.59
C LYS A 48 -9.99 6.70 -1.30
N LEU A 49 -8.91 5.96 -1.38
CA LEU A 49 -8.36 5.31 -0.19
C LEU A 49 -7.89 6.35 0.83
N MET A 50 -7.22 7.39 0.35
CA MET A 50 -6.77 8.47 1.22
C MET A 50 -7.96 9.14 1.93
N LEU A 51 -9.03 9.42 1.19
CA LEU A 51 -10.23 10.04 1.77
C LEU A 51 -10.86 9.12 2.82
N PHE A 52 -10.93 7.84 2.55
CA PHE A 52 -11.47 6.88 3.50
C PHE A 52 -10.65 6.88 4.80
N LEU A 53 -9.34 6.77 4.67
CA LEU A 53 -8.47 6.75 5.84
C LEU A 53 -8.58 8.05 6.63
N ARG A 54 -8.64 9.17 5.94
CA ARG A 54 -8.74 10.47 6.58
C ARG A 54 -10.04 10.63 7.34
N ASN A 55 -11.16 10.23 6.73
CA ASN A 55 -12.48 10.50 7.29
C ASN A 55 -12.94 9.43 8.27
N GLU A 56 -12.58 8.18 8.04
CA GLU A 56 -13.11 7.06 8.82
C GLU A 56 -12.11 6.52 9.85
N VAL A 57 -10.83 6.67 9.58
CA VAL A 57 -9.80 6.09 10.44
C VAL A 57 -9.05 7.17 11.21
N LEU A 58 -8.65 8.25 10.53
CA LEU A 58 -7.87 9.32 11.14
C LEU A 58 -8.71 10.46 11.69
N CYS A 59 -10.01 10.35 11.62
CA CYS A 59 -10.91 11.32 12.19
C CYS A 59 -10.94 11.14 13.72
N LEU A 60 -10.15 11.93 14.41
CA LEU A 60 -9.95 11.80 15.85
C LEU A 60 -10.81 12.74 16.67
N CYS A 61 -11.73 13.38 16.05
CA CYS A 61 -12.62 14.30 16.77
C CYS A 61 -13.70 13.59 17.51
#